data_8533a61830782c430fdb203093a65af1
#
_entry.id   8533a61830782c430fdb203093a65af1
#
_cell.length_a   1.000
_cell.length_b   1.000
_cell.length_c   1.000
_cell.angle_alpha   90.00
_cell.angle_beta   90.00
_cell.angle_gamma   90.00
#
_symmetry.space_group_name_H-M   'P 1'
#
loop_
_entity.id
_entity.type
_entity.pdbx_description
1 polymer ?
#
loop_
_entity_poly.entity_id
_entity_poly.type
_entity_poly.pdbx_seq_one_letter_code
_entity_poly.pdbx_strand_id
1 'polypeptide(L)'
;MTRMLAISFLVAAIVFPITASADTFIDNFEGGANQAGWSFIQGGDVLESSGGNPGWWLHQPVYDTFAPILESAWGNSTPFVGDYRAANVSRIGFDAQTLDTDFGDGTGFQMTLVLRNTNGTPNDFDDDDYAYYVGSNVPIVGQGWVHYDYDIPSQSNDAVPAGWKGGWSGGCDTFRPGVTWSDVITSVDRVEMWWLDPCLFAIFQQWNVGADNIEIEYGTATAVDEATWGKIKGQFRE
;
A
#
# COMPACT_ATOMS: atom_id res chain seq x y z
N MET A 1 70.70 4.74 31.34
CA MET A 1 69.73 3.78 30.77
C MET A 1 68.32 4.30 31.09
N THR A 2 67.74 5.04 30.17
CA THR A 2 66.39 5.66 30.34
C THR A 2 65.37 4.82 29.63
N ARG A 3 64.44 4.18 30.35
CA ARG A 3 63.37 3.37 29.77
C ARG A 3 62.21 4.32 29.40
N MET A 4 61.94 4.49 28.10
CA MET A 4 60.72 5.12 27.60
C MET A 4 59.54 4.15 27.76
N LEU A 5 58.53 4.53 28.53
CA LEU A 5 57.24 3.87 28.57
C LEU A 5 56.41 4.37 27.40
N ALA A 6 56.07 3.52 26.46
CA ALA A 6 55.09 3.82 25.41
C ALA A 6 53.69 3.56 25.97
N ILE A 7 52.88 4.60 26.09
CA ILE A 7 51.47 4.50 26.45
C ILE A 7 50.66 4.41 25.15
N SER A 8 50.14 3.21 24.86
CA SER A 8 49.21 3.01 23.76
C SER A 8 47.81 3.45 24.17
N PHE A 9 47.30 4.51 23.56
CA PHE A 9 45.89 4.88 23.69
C PHE A 9 45.03 4.01 22.79
N LEU A 10 44.20 3.15 23.37
CA LEU A 10 43.18 2.40 22.69
C LEU A 10 41.95 3.30 22.51
N VAL A 11 41.74 3.83 21.33
CA VAL A 11 40.50 4.58 20.98
C VAL A 11 39.43 3.55 20.63
N ALA A 12 38.53 3.26 21.56
CA ALA A 12 37.35 2.46 21.28
C ALA A 12 36.35 3.32 20.49
N ALA A 13 36.21 3.08 19.21
CA ALA A 13 35.15 3.68 18.41
C ALA A 13 33.82 3.05 18.84
N ILE A 14 32.96 3.81 19.53
CA ILE A 14 31.59 3.42 19.85
C ILE A 14 30.77 3.64 18.58
N VAL A 15 30.46 2.58 17.87
CA VAL A 15 29.53 2.59 16.73
C VAL A 15 28.13 2.50 17.32
N PHE A 16 27.41 3.59 17.33
CA PHE A 16 25.97 3.57 17.61
C PHE A 16 25.26 2.98 16.40
N PRO A 17 24.41 1.96 16.57
CA PRO A 17 23.55 1.52 15.49
C PRO A 17 22.58 2.67 15.16
N ILE A 18 22.67 3.21 13.96
CA ILE A 18 21.65 4.11 13.42
C ILE A 18 20.48 3.19 13.07
N THR A 19 19.46 3.16 13.90
CA THR A 19 18.18 2.56 13.52
C THR A 19 17.52 3.53 12.56
N ALA A 20 17.57 3.25 11.27
CA ALA A 20 16.73 3.93 10.32
C ALA A 20 15.28 3.50 10.61
N SER A 21 14.37 4.45 10.71
CA SER A 21 12.93 4.22 10.85
C SER A 21 12.32 4.21 9.47
N ALA A 22 11.30 3.39 9.26
CA ALA A 22 10.42 3.57 8.12
C ALA A 22 9.71 4.91 8.24
N ASP A 23 9.50 5.58 7.11
CA ASP A 23 8.68 6.77 7.03
C ASP A 23 7.23 6.35 6.79
N THR A 24 6.27 7.15 7.29
CA THR A 24 4.84 6.94 7.05
C THR A 24 4.26 8.20 6.42
N PHE A 25 3.56 8.02 5.32
CA PHE A 25 2.72 9.06 4.73
C PHE A 25 1.26 8.70 4.98
N ILE A 26 0.44 9.65 5.44
CA ILE A 26 -0.98 9.46 5.72
C ILE A 26 -1.78 10.54 5.00
N ASP A 27 -2.76 10.11 4.21
CA ASP A 27 -3.80 10.97 3.65
C ASP A 27 -5.08 10.78 4.49
N ASN A 28 -5.27 11.67 5.44
CA ASN A 28 -6.37 11.64 6.41
C ASN A 28 -7.48 12.65 6.12
N PHE A 29 -7.44 13.26 4.95
CA PHE A 29 -8.41 14.24 4.45
C PHE A 29 -8.61 15.50 5.32
N GLU A 30 -7.87 15.67 6.41
CA GLU A 30 -8.05 16.76 7.33
C GLU A 30 -7.94 18.13 6.65
N GLY A 31 -8.86 19.04 7.03
CA GLY A 31 -8.97 20.35 6.40
C GLY A 31 -9.49 20.32 4.96
N GLY A 32 -10.03 19.19 4.48
CA GLY A 32 -10.49 19.00 3.12
C GLY A 32 -9.36 18.71 2.12
N ALA A 33 -8.18 18.34 2.62
CA ALA A 33 -7.06 17.93 1.77
C ALA A 33 -7.25 16.48 1.29
N ASN A 34 -6.96 16.23 0.01
CA ASN A 34 -6.93 14.92 -0.61
C ASN A 34 -5.63 14.86 -1.43
N GLN A 35 -4.56 14.46 -0.77
CA GLN A 35 -3.20 14.64 -1.28
C GLN A 35 -2.85 13.67 -2.41
N ALA A 36 -3.36 12.43 -2.33
CA ALA A 36 -3.17 11.42 -3.37
C ALA A 36 -4.29 11.44 -4.44
N GLY A 37 -5.25 12.36 -4.31
CA GLY A 37 -6.37 12.49 -5.26
C GLY A 37 -7.29 11.26 -5.27
N TRP A 38 -7.56 10.70 -4.09
CA TRP A 38 -8.46 9.57 -3.93
C TRP A 38 -9.86 9.89 -4.44
N SER A 39 -10.45 8.97 -5.16
CA SER A 39 -11.84 9.08 -5.62
C SER A 39 -12.44 7.69 -5.78
N PHE A 40 -13.75 7.59 -5.60
CA PHE A 40 -14.45 6.38 -6.00
C PHE A 40 -14.68 6.41 -7.51
N ILE A 41 -14.39 5.30 -8.20
CA ILE A 41 -14.51 5.22 -9.67
C ILE A 41 -15.93 5.48 -10.18
N GLN A 42 -16.92 5.32 -9.30
CA GLN A 42 -18.31 5.60 -9.58
C GLN A 42 -18.58 7.10 -9.70
N GLY A 43 -17.72 7.94 -9.12
CA GLY A 43 -17.88 9.38 -9.02
C GLY A 43 -18.97 9.80 -8.04
N GLY A 44 -19.04 11.09 -7.76
CA GLY A 44 -20.02 11.66 -6.83
C GLY A 44 -19.61 11.54 -5.35
N ASP A 45 -18.39 11.12 -5.08
CA ASP A 45 -17.80 11.14 -3.75
C ASP A 45 -17.60 12.58 -3.25
N VAL A 46 -17.66 12.75 -1.94
CA VAL A 46 -17.56 14.05 -1.28
C VAL A 46 -16.62 13.96 -0.07
N LEU A 47 -15.93 15.07 0.23
CA LEU A 47 -15.19 15.21 1.47
C LEU A 47 -16.13 15.75 2.56
N GLU A 48 -16.38 14.94 3.57
CA GLU A 48 -17.19 15.29 4.73
C GLU A 48 -16.29 15.80 5.85
N SER A 49 -16.68 16.91 6.49
CA SER A 49 -15.90 17.56 7.54
C SER A 49 -16.08 16.95 8.93
N SER A 50 -16.93 15.95 9.06
CA SER A 50 -17.21 15.28 10.33
C SER A 50 -17.75 13.88 10.09
N GLY A 51 -17.48 12.98 11.05
CA GLY A 51 -17.88 11.58 10.96
C GLY A 51 -16.76 10.64 10.51
N GLY A 52 -15.58 11.19 10.20
CA GLY A 52 -14.36 10.41 9.93
C GLY A 52 -13.76 9.75 11.18
N ASN A 53 -12.58 9.19 11.04
CA ASN A 53 -11.86 8.48 12.11
C ASN A 53 -10.47 9.08 12.47
N PRO A 54 -10.42 10.26 13.11
CA PRO A 54 -11.49 11.24 13.34
C PRO A 54 -11.57 12.30 12.23
N GLY A 55 -12.60 13.14 12.28
CA GLY A 55 -12.65 14.40 11.53
C GLY A 55 -13.14 14.27 10.10
N TRP A 56 -12.31 14.66 9.14
CA TRP A 56 -12.64 14.61 7.71
C TRP A 56 -12.47 13.20 7.15
N TRP A 57 -13.22 12.88 6.11
CA TRP A 57 -13.17 11.59 5.42
C TRP A 57 -13.73 11.68 4.00
N LEU A 58 -13.43 10.70 3.17
CA LEU A 58 -13.98 10.58 1.83
C LEU A 58 -15.22 9.68 1.86
N HIS A 59 -16.32 10.24 1.44
CA HIS A 59 -17.65 9.63 1.45
C HIS A 59 -18.12 9.35 0.03
N GLN A 60 -18.47 8.09 -0.25
CA GLN A 60 -19.27 7.71 -1.40
C GLN A 60 -20.72 7.62 -0.96
N PRO A 61 -21.56 8.62 -1.26
CA PRO A 61 -23.02 8.53 -1.04
C PRO A 61 -23.62 7.34 -1.80
N VAL A 62 -24.86 7.04 -1.49
CA VAL A 62 -25.57 5.91 -2.12
C VAL A 62 -25.39 5.89 -3.63
N TYR A 63 -24.83 4.81 -4.14
CA TYR A 63 -24.57 4.58 -5.55
C TYR A 63 -24.80 3.11 -5.92
N ASP A 64 -25.42 2.87 -7.08
CA ASP A 64 -25.64 1.52 -7.62
C ASP A 64 -24.38 1.03 -8.34
N THR A 65 -23.74 -0.02 -7.82
CA THR A 65 -22.54 -0.62 -8.42
C THR A 65 -22.41 -2.09 -8.04
N PHE A 66 -21.52 -2.81 -8.69
CA PHE A 66 -21.15 -4.17 -8.28
C PHE A 66 -20.45 -4.18 -6.92
N ALA A 67 -19.51 -3.27 -6.73
CA ALA A 67 -18.87 -2.97 -5.45
C ALA A 67 -18.19 -1.60 -5.54
N PRO A 68 -18.05 -0.86 -4.43
CA PRO A 68 -17.25 0.35 -4.40
C PRO A 68 -15.78 0.04 -4.68
N ILE A 69 -15.16 0.89 -5.49
CA ILE A 69 -13.73 0.88 -5.75
C ILE A 69 -13.21 2.29 -5.51
N LEU A 70 -12.33 2.42 -4.55
CA LEU A 70 -11.60 3.65 -4.27
C LEU A 70 -10.24 3.55 -4.95
N GLU A 71 -9.84 4.59 -5.68
CA GLU A 71 -8.54 4.65 -6.35
C GLU A 71 -7.79 5.95 -6.06
N SER A 72 -6.45 5.87 -6.01
CA SER A 72 -5.60 7.05 -6.03
C SER A 72 -5.55 7.66 -7.43
N ALA A 73 -5.32 8.98 -7.54
CA ALA A 73 -5.09 9.59 -8.85
C ALA A 73 -3.86 8.96 -9.53
N TRP A 74 -3.98 8.67 -10.81
CA TRP A 74 -2.88 8.14 -11.62
C TRP A 74 -1.65 9.05 -11.59
N GLY A 75 -0.46 8.46 -11.36
CA GLY A 75 0.79 9.18 -11.42
C GLY A 75 0.89 10.36 -10.45
N ASN A 76 0.14 10.34 -9.32
CA ASN A 76 0.25 11.38 -8.29
C ASN A 76 1.65 11.44 -7.69
N SER A 77 1.96 12.51 -6.95
CA SER A 77 3.30 12.75 -6.41
C SER A 77 3.52 12.22 -4.99
N THR A 78 2.61 11.37 -4.49
CA THR A 78 2.72 10.78 -3.16
C THR A 78 3.46 9.44 -3.20
N PRO A 79 3.88 8.87 -2.06
CA PRO A 79 4.49 7.54 -2.00
C PRO A 79 3.60 6.37 -2.44
N PHE A 80 2.29 6.61 -2.68
CA PHE A 80 1.37 5.58 -3.17
C PHE A 80 1.65 5.15 -4.61
N VAL A 81 2.44 5.90 -5.37
CA VAL A 81 2.83 5.54 -6.73
C VAL A 81 4.35 5.54 -6.89
N GLY A 82 4.86 4.72 -7.80
CA GLY A 82 6.27 4.63 -8.13
C GLY A 82 6.86 3.23 -8.01
N ASP A 83 8.18 3.18 -7.91
CA ASP A 83 8.93 1.93 -7.70
C ASP A 83 8.92 1.58 -6.19
N TYR A 84 8.04 0.67 -5.81
CA TYR A 84 7.89 0.22 -4.41
C TYR A 84 9.11 -0.55 -3.91
N ARG A 85 9.84 -1.21 -4.81
CA ARG A 85 11.09 -1.89 -4.44
C ARG A 85 12.18 -0.88 -4.11
N ALA A 86 12.37 0.13 -4.95
CA ALA A 86 13.35 1.18 -4.70
C ALA A 86 12.99 2.04 -3.48
N ALA A 87 11.70 2.35 -3.32
CA ALA A 87 11.18 3.07 -2.16
C ALA A 87 11.09 2.19 -0.90
N ASN A 88 11.26 0.88 -1.05
CA ASN A 88 11.09 -0.12 -0.01
C ASN A 88 9.78 0.04 0.77
N VAL A 89 8.68 0.06 0.03
CA VAL A 89 7.34 0.05 0.61
C VAL A 89 7.12 -1.26 1.35
N SER A 90 6.64 -1.18 2.58
CA SER A 90 6.43 -2.32 3.46
C SER A 90 4.98 -2.57 3.83
N ARG A 91 4.14 -1.52 3.83
CA ARG A 91 2.75 -1.63 4.27
C ARG A 91 1.88 -0.56 3.62
N ILE A 92 0.63 -0.91 3.35
CA ILE A 92 -0.46 0.03 3.07
C ILE A 92 -1.60 -0.30 4.03
N GLY A 93 -2.11 0.74 4.71
CA GLY A 93 -3.26 0.64 5.60
C GLY A 93 -4.31 1.69 5.29
N PHE A 94 -5.53 1.46 5.72
CA PHE A 94 -6.62 2.44 5.62
C PHE A 94 -7.79 2.07 6.52
N ASP A 95 -8.61 3.07 6.83
CA ASP A 95 -9.87 2.88 7.51
C ASP A 95 -11.01 2.89 6.50
N ALA A 96 -11.94 1.95 6.65
CA ALA A 96 -13.15 1.89 5.83
C ALA A 96 -14.39 1.70 6.70
N GLN A 97 -15.55 2.15 6.19
CA GLN A 97 -16.85 1.85 6.77
C GLN A 97 -17.90 1.58 5.70
N THR A 98 -18.90 0.79 6.05
CA THR A 98 -20.14 0.64 5.28
C THR A 98 -21.27 1.23 6.09
N LEU A 99 -21.87 2.32 5.59
CA LEU A 99 -22.95 3.03 6.23
C LEU A 99 -24.30 2.38 5.91
N ASP A 100 -24.45 1.93 4.65
CA ASP A 100 -25.66 1.29 4.17
C ASP A 100 -25.40 0.45 2.91
N THR A 101 -26.21 -0.59 2.70
CA THR A 101 -26.30 -1.35 1.46
C THR A 101 -27.69 -1.99 1.38
N ASP A 102 -28.25 -2.09 0.18
CA ASP A 102 -29.61 -2.64 -0.02
C ASP A 102 -29.65 -4.16 -0.12
N PHE A 103 -28.49 -4.83 -0.12
CA PHE A 103 -28.38 -6.28 -0.19
C PHE A 103 -27.65 -6.86 1.04
N GLY A 104 -28.40 -7.15 2.07
CA GLY A 104 -27.85 -7.64 3.33
C GLY A 104 -27.17 -6.54 4.14
N ASP A 105 -26.02 -6.84 4.71
CA ASP A 105 -25.23 -5.94 5.56
C ASP A 105 -23.77 -5.80 5.12
N GLY A 106 -23.43 -6.32 3.94
CA GLY A 106 -22.06 -6.40 3.44
C GLY A 106 -21.37 -7.76 3.76
N THR A 107 -22.04 -8.66 4.48
CA THR A 107 -21.49 -9.98 4.79
C THR A 107 -21.18 -10.79 3.51
N GLY A 108 -19.96 -11.35 3.47
CA GLY A 108 -19.53 -12.20 2.35
C GLY A 108 -18.68 -11.48 1.30
N PHE A 109 -18.54 -10.16 1.40
CA PHE A 109 -17.57 -9.40 0.62
C PHE A 109 -16.26 -9.26 1.38
N GLN A 110 -15.14 -9.22 0.66
CA GLN A 110 -13.80 -9.02 1.24
C GLN A 110 -13.18 -7.73 0.75
N MET A 111 -12.52 -7.04 1.66
CA MET A 111 -11.74 -5.87 1.33
C MET A 111 -10.46 -6.28 0.61
N THR A 112 -10.21 -5.73 -0.56
CA THR A 112 -9.06 -6.09 -1.39
C THR A 112 -8.20 -4.87 -1.68
N LEU A 113 -6.89 -5.01 -1.47
CA LEU A 113 -5.91 -4.05 -1.95
C LEU A 113 -5.44 -4.45 -3.34
N VAL A 114 -5.41 -3.48 -4.26
CA VAL A 114 -4.91 -3.67 -5.64
C VAL A 114 -3.79 -2.67 -5.91
N LEU A 115 -2.67 -3.17 -6.42
CA LEU A 115 -1.54 -2.40 -6.92
C LEU A 115 -1.54 -2.52 -8.43
N ARG A 116 -1.73 -1.42 -9.15
CA ARG A 116 -1.91 -1.41 -10.60
C ARG A 116 -0.72 -0.79 -11.32
N ASN A 117 -0.31 -1.43 -12.39
CA ASN A 117 0.55 -0.90 -13.43
C ASN A 117 -0.29 -0.76 -14.71
N THR A 118 -0.57 0.48 -15.12
CA THR A 118 -1.37 0.78 -16.31
C THR A 118 -0.54 0.78 -17.58
N ASN A 119 0.72 0.38 -17.51
CA ASN A 119 1.66 0.41 -18.64
C ASN A 119 1.75 1.79 -19.34
N GLY A 120 1.46 2.87 -18.59
CA GLY A 120 1.49 4.26 -19.07
C GLY A 120 0.22 4.70 -19.82
N THR A 121 -0.84 3.91 -19.77
CA THR A 121 -2.11 4.15 -20.49
C THR A 121 -3.30 4.25 -19.51
N PRO A 122 -3.40 5.32 -18.70
CA PRO A 122 -4.30 5.41 -17.55
C PRO A 122 -5.80 5.23 -17.85
N ASN A 123 -6.19 5.28 -19.11
CA ASN A 123 -7.58 5.15 -19.56
C ASN A 123 -7.82 3.89 -20.41
N ASP A 124 -6.83 3.05 -20.59
CA ASP A 124 -6.94 1.79 -21.34
C ASP A 124 -6.72 0.62 -20.39
N PHE A 125 -7.80 0.06 -19.89
CA PHE A 125 -7.76 -1.06 -18.94
C PHE A 125 -7.38 -2.40 -19.59
N ASP A 126 -7.31 -2.47 -20.92
CA ASP A 126 -7.06 -3.73 -21.63
C ASP A 126 -5.60 -4.17 -21.53
N ASP A 127 -4.68 -3.27 -21.27
CA ASP A 127 -3.27 -3.56 -21.10
C ASP A 127 -2.76 -3.44 -19.65
N ASP A 128 -3.67 -3.16 -18.70
CA ASP A 128 -3.33 -3.09 -17.29
C ASP A 128 -2.89 -4.45 -16.74
N ASP A 129 -1.87 -4.41 -15.89
CA ASP A 129 -1.46 -5.51 -15.04
C ASP A 129 -1.59 -5.08 -13.58
N TYR A 130 -2.07 -5.98 -12.74
CA TYR A 130 -2.20 -5.66 -11.32
C TYR A 130 -1.88 -6.84 -10.41
N ALA A 131 -1.40 -6.51 -9.23
CA ALA A 131 -1.28 -7.45 -8.13
C ALA A 131 -2.32 -7.11 -7.07
N TYR A 132 -2.93 -8.12 -6.45
CA TYR A 132 -3.93 -7.88 -5.42
C TYR A 132 -3.85 -8.86 -4.27
N TYR A 133 -4.31 -8.40 -3.12
CA TYR A 133 -4.42 -9.19 -1.89
C TYR A 133 -5.85 -9.11 -1.36
N VAL A 134 -6.50 -10.27 -1.27
CA VAL A 134 -7.85 -10.38 -0.68
C VAL A 134 -7.71 -10.50 0.83
N GLY A 135 -8.15 -9.47 1.53
CA GLY A 135 -8.05 -9.36 2.99
C GLY A 135 -9.27 -9.91 3.72
N SER A 136 -9.56 -9.34 4.87
CA SER A 136 -10.72 -9.68 5.69
C SER A 136 -12.03 -9.15 5.07
N ASN A 137 -13.16 -9.50 5.69
CA ASN A 137 -14.47 -9.01 5.24
C ASN A 137 -14.53 -7.49 5.27
N VAL A 138 -15.29 -6.90 4.34
CA VAL A 138 -15.63 -5.47 4.39
C VAL A 138 -16.36 -5.13 5.69
N PRO A 139 -16.34 -3.88 6.16
CA PRO A 139 -17.12 -3.49 7.32
C PRO A 139 -18.60 -3.76 7.07
N ILE A 140 -19.28 -4.41 7.97
CA ILE A 140 -20.73 -4.59 7.86
C ILE A 140 -21.47 -3.34 8.33
N VAL A 141 -22.68 -3.13 7.85
CA VAL A 141 -23.53 -1.99 8.25
C VAL A 141 -23.67 -1.93 9.77
N GLY A 142 -23.37 -0.76 10.34
CA GLY A 142 -23.42 -0.53 11.79
C GLY A 142 -22.17 -0.92 12.57
N GLN A 143 -21.16 -1.51 11.94
CA GLN A 143 -19.88 -1.83 12.61
C GLN A 143 -19.04 -0.58 12.88
N GLY A 144 -19.22 0.49 12.09
CA GLY A 144 -18.38 1.69 12.11
C GLY A 144 -17.08 1.51 11.36
N TRP A 145 -16.09 2.33 11.70
CA TRP A 145 -14.78 2.30 11.07
C TRP A 145 -14.01 1.03 11.42
N VAL A 146 -13.42 0.40 10.41
CA VAL A 146 -12.56 -0.79 10.52
C VAL A 146 -11.24 -0.49 9.83
N HIS A 147 -10.14 -0.74 10.53
CA HIS A 147 -8.79 -0.60 9.98
C HIS A 147 -8.37 -1.86 9.23
N TYR A 148 -7.73 -1.65 8.08
CA TYR A 148 -7.16 -2.70 7.23
C TYR A 148 -5.67 -2.45 7.04
N ASP A 149 -4.88 -3.50 7.18
CA ASP A 149 -3.44 -3.50 6.96
C ASP A 149 -3.06 -4.57 5.94
N TYR A 150 -2.17 -4.20 5.03
CA TYR A 150 -1.64 -5.08 3.99
C TYR A 150 -0.12 -4.98 3.95
N ASP A 151 0.55 -6.07 4.27
CA ASP A 151 1.98 -6.17 4.09
C ASP A 151 2.35 -6.19 2.61
N ILE A 152 3.29 -5.35 2.22
CA ILE A 152 3.78 -5.23 0.84
C ILE A 152 5.19 -5.85 0.76
N PRO A 153 5.33 -7.08 0.27
CA PRO A 153 6.62 -7.74 0.13
C PRO A 153 7.42 -7.20 -1.07
N SER A 154 7.67 -5.89 -1.09
CA SER A 154 8.28 -5.18 -2.23
C SER A 154 9.66 -5.72 -2.60
N GLN A 155 10.38 -6.34 -1.66
CA GLN A 155 11.71 -6.92 -1.88
C GLN A 155 11.69 -8.36 -2.37
N SER A 156 10.49 -8.98 -2.52
CA SER A 156 10.37 -10.34 -3.06
C SER A 156 10.88 -10.42 -4.49
N ASN A 157 11.32 -11.64 -4.85
CA ASN A 157 11.71 -11.97 -6.23
C ASN A 157 10.49 -11.99 -7.17
N ASP A 158 10.67 -12.42 -8.41
CA ASP A 158 9.63 -12.44 -9.45
C ASP A 158 8.49 -13.46 -9.21
N ALA A 159 8.64 -14.37 -8.26
CA ALA A 159 7.54 -15.22 -7.81
C ALA A 159 6.49 -14.38 -7.07
N VAL A 160 5.21 -14.68 -7.33
CA VAL A 160 4.10 -14.03 -6.61
C VAL A 160 4.21 -14.35 -5.12
N PRO A 161 4.29 -13.35 -4.24
CA PRO A 161 4.39 -13.58 -2.80
C PRO A 161 3.16 -14.30 -2.25
N ALA A 162 3.33 -15.00 -1.12
CA ALA A 162 2.24 -15.73 -0.48
C ALA A 162 1.07 -14.79 -0.13
N GLY A 163 -0.14 -15.21 -0.49
CA GLY A 163 -1.38 -14.46 -0.29
C GLY A 163 -1.70 -13.43 -1.38
N TRP A 164 -0.70 -12.99 -2.13
CA TRP A 164 -0.89 -12.13 -3.29
C TRP A 164 -1.28 -12.93 -4.52
N LYS A 165 -1.96 -12.29 -5.44
CA LYS A 165 -2.41 -12.83 -6.72
C LYS A 165 -2.10 -11.83 -7.81
N GLY A 166 -1.98 -12.31 -9.05
CA GLY A 166 -1.91 -11.48 -10.24
C GLY A 166 -3.28 -11.31 -10.87
N GLY A 167 -3.45 -10.28 -11.67
CA GLY A 167 -4.64 -10.07 -12.49
C GLY A 167 -4.34 -9.16 -13.68
N TRP A 168 -5.24 -9.18 -14.66
CA TRP A 168 -5.24 -8.37 -15.85
C TRP A 168 -6.65 -8.38 -16.48
N SER A 169 -6.92 -7.55 -17.48
CA SER A 169 -8.25 -7.45 -18.11
C SER A 169 -8.80 -8.79 -18.62
N GLY A 170 -7.93 -9.71 -19.01
CA GLY A 170 -8.32 -11.02 -19.54
C GLY A 170 -8.34 -12.18 -18.54
N GLY A 171 -8.04 -11.95 -17.26
CA GLY A 171 -8.01 -13.03 -16.28
C GLY A 171 -7.72 -12.62 -14.85
N CYS A 172 -8.21 -13.46 -13.93
CA CYS A 172 -8.01 -13.38 -12.49
C CYS A 172 -7.03 -14.44 -11.99
N ASP A 173 -6.52 -14.26 -10.78
CA ASP A 173 -5.66 -15.17 -10.02
C ASP A 173 -4.27 -15.42 -10.62
N THR A 174 -3.95 -14.82 -11.78
CA THR A 174 -2.67 -14.99 -12.44
C THR A 174 -2.29 -13.74 -13.22
N PHE A 175 -1.01 -13.45 -13.31
CA PHE A 175 -0.52 -12.42 -14.22
C PHE A 175 -0.68 -12.84 -15.67
N ARG A 176 -0.78 -11.85 -16.54
CA ARG A 176 -0.67 -12.04 -18.00
C ARG A 176 0.64 -12.78 -18.34
N PRO A 177 0.65 -13.64 -19.35
CA PRO A 177 1.88 -14.33 -19.76
C PRO A 177 3.04 -13.38 -20.02
N GLY A 178 4.16 -13.58 -19.32
CA GLY A 178 5.36 -12.76 -19.41
C GLY A 178 5.43 -11.61 -18.41
N VAL A 179 4.39 -11.35 -17.63
CA VAL A 179 4.37 -10.37 -16.54
C VAL A 179 4.69 -11.06 -15.21
N THR A 180 5.44 -10.40 -14.37
CA THR A 180 5.88 -10.89 -13.05
C THR A 180 5.45 -9.94 -11.93
N TRP A 181 5.59 -10.39 -10.69
CA TRP A 181 5.46 -9.52 -9.52
C TRP A 181 6.35 -8.28 -9.62
N SER A 182 7.60 -8.46 -10.09
CA SER A 182 8.55 -7.36 -10.25
C SER A 182 8.05 -6.30 -11.22
N ASP A 183 7.45 -6.69 -12.33
CA ASP A 183 6.95 -5.73 -13.33
C ASP A 183 5.85 -4.83 -12.76
N VAL A 184 5.00 -5.37 -11.88
CA VAL A 184 3.95 -4.58 -11.23
C VAL A 184 4.54 -3.72 -10.12
N ILE A 185 5.32 -4.33 -9.19
CA ILE A 185 5.74 -3.65 -7.96
C ILE A 185 6.78 -2.55 -8.19
N THR A 186 7.51 -2.57 -9.31
CA THR A 186 8.45 -1.51 -9.68
C THR A 186 7.84 -0.40 -10.51
N SER A 187 6.56 -0.49 -10.83
CA SER A 187 5.81 0.47 -11.66
C SER A 187 4.37 0.63 -11.18
N VAL A 188 4.16 0.74 -9.88
CA VAL A 188 2.81 1.03 -9.34
C VAL A 188 2.47 2.47 -9.69
N ASP A 189 1.43 2.68 -10.49
CA ASP A 189 0.98 4.00 -10.89
C ASP A 189 -0.44 4.34 -10.40
N ARG A 190 -1.11 3.37 -9.76
CA ARG A 190 -2.37 3.51 -9.07
C ARG A 190 -2.51 2.48 -7.95
N VAL A 191 -3.05 2.90 -6.81
CA VAL A 191 -3.48 2.02 -5.71
C VAL A 191 -4.99 2.04 -5.64
N GLU A 192 -5.59 0.86 -5.45
CA GLU A 192 -7.05 0.75 -5.35
C GLU A 192 -7.43 -0.08 -4.13
N MET A 193 -8.58 0.27 -3.52
CA MET A 193 -9.23 -0.49 -2.47
C MET A 193 -10.61 -0.89 -2.96
N TRP A 194 -10.87 -2.21 -3.00
CA TRP A 194 -12.10 -2.76 -3.53
C TRP A 194 -12.91 -3.39 -2.41
N TRP A 195 -14.18 -3.08 -2.34
CA TRP A 195 -15.15 -3.76 -1.43
C TRP A 195 -15.57 -5.11 -1.98
N LEU A 196 -14.68 -5.79 -2.72
CA LEU A 196 -14.93 -7.06 -3.40
C LEU A 196 -13.62 -7.75 -3.75
N ASP A 197 -13.61 -9.10 -3.80
CA ASP A 197 -12.58 -9.86 -4.53
C ASP A 197 -12.74 -9.58 -6.03
N PRO A 198 -11.70 -9.13 -6.76
CA PRO A 198 -11.77 -8.84 -8.20
C PRO A 198 -12.25 -10.00 -9.06
N CYS A 199 -12.15 -11.23 -8.56
CA CYS A 199 -12.58 -12.45 -9.26
C CYS A 199 -13.99 -12.92 -8.90
N LEU A 200 -14.64 -12.23 -7.96
CA LEU A 200 -16.00 -12.56 -7.56
C LEU A 200 -17.00 -11.81 -8.45
N PHE A 201 -17.94 -12.53 -9.03
CA PHE A 201 -19.08 -11.91 -9.68
C PHE A 201 -20.09 -11.45 -8.63
N ALA A 202 -20.41 -10.15 -8.62
CA ALA A 202 -21.45 -9.58 -7.79
C ALA A 202 -22.61 -9.04 -8.65
N ILE A 203 -23.75 -8.86 -8.04
CA ILE A 203 -24.90 -8.17 -8.65
C ILE A 203 -24.82 -6.67 -8.31
N PHE A 204 -25.52 -5.85 -9.07
CA PHE A 204 -25.69 -4.42 -8.73
C PHE A 204 -26.40 -4.29 -7.39
N GLN A 205 -25.83 -3.46 -6.53
CA GLN A 205 -26.31 -3.15 -5.20
C GLN A 205 -26.13 -1.66 -4.95
N GLN A 206 -26.94 -1.12 -4.04
CA GLN A 206 -26.70 0.22 -3.52
C GLN A 206 -25.65 0.13 -2.39
N TRP A 207 -24.66 0.99 -2.46
CA TRP A 207 -23.61 1.11 -1.46
C TRP A 207 -23.51 2.55 -0.97
N ASN A 208 -23.34 2.70 0.32
CA ASN A 208 -22.98 3.94 0.99
C ASN A 208 -21.79 3.64 1.89
N VAL A 209 -20.61 4.12 1.50
CA VAL A 209 -19.34 3.73 2.12
C VAL A 209 -18.43 4.93 2.36
N GLY A 210 -17.41 4.74 3.17
CA GLY A 210 -16.40 5.74 3.42
C GLY A 210 -15.02 5.18 3.60
N ALA A 211 -14.03 6.04 3.36
CA ALA A 211 -12.61 5.78 3.58
C ALA A 211 -11.95 6.94 4.31
N ASP A 212 -10.95 6.62 5.14
CA ASP A 212 -10.17 7.58 5.91
C ASP A 212 -8.78 7.01 6.22
N ASN A 213 -7.88 7.87 6.71
CA ASN A 213 -6.55 7.48 7.20
C ASN A 213 -5.80 6.52 6.27
N ILE A 214 -5.75 6.84 4.98
CA ILE A 214 -5.05 6.01 4.01
C ILE A 214 -3.56 6.23 4.18
N GLU A 215 -2.83 5.19 4.55
CA GLU A 215 -1.42 5.29 4.92
C GLU A 215 -0.53 4.33 4.14
N ILE A 216 0.73 4.73 3.96
CA ILE A 216 1.76 3.91 3.35
C ILE A 216 3.06 4.04 4.16
N GLU A 217 3.67 2.90 4.47
CA GLU A 217 5.00 2.83 5.07
C GLU A 217 6.04 2.52 4.00
N TYR A 218 7.11 3.32 3.97
CA TYR A 218 8.18 3.21 2.99
C TYR A 218 9.51 3.64 3.60
N GLY A 219 10.59 3.44 2.85
CA GLY A 219 11.93 3.66 3.36
C GLY A 219 12.35 2.57 4.32
N THR A 220 13.59 2.20 4.34
CA THR A 220 14.08 1.22 5.28
C THR A 220 15.11 1.82 6.17
N ALA A 221 15.17 1.21 7.29
CA ALA A 221 16.41 0.80 7.90
C ALA A 221 17.26 0.06 6.86
N THR A 222 18.15 0.74 6.15
CA THR A 222 19.20 0.04 5.43
C THR A 222 19.92 -0.83 6.46
N ALA A 223 19.64 -2.13 6.44
CA ALA A 223 20.51 -3.10 7.08
C ALA A 223 21.90 -2.75 6.58
N VAL A 224 22.82 -2.46 7.51
CA VAL A 224 24.22 -2.22 7.16
C VAL A 224 24.64 -3.45 6.37
N ASP A 225 24.89 -3.24 5.08
CA ASP A 225 25.27 -4.31 4.17
C ASP A 225 26.39 -5.14 4.86
N GLU A 226 26.15 -6.43 5.08
CA GLU A 226 27.15 -7.32 5.69
C GLU A 226 28.48 -7.29 4.91
N ALA A 227 28.41 -6.93 3.61
CA ALA A 227 29.59 -6.66 2.79
C ALA A 227 30.42 -5.48 3.30
N THR A 228 29.83 -4.50 3.98
CA THR A 228 30.55 -3.37 4.59
C THR A 228 31.36 -3.84 5.81
N TRP A 229 30.81 -4.76 6.60
CA TRP A 229 31.52 -5.38 7.72
C TRP A 229 32.69 -6.24 7.26
N GLY A 230 32.56 -6.94 6.15
CA GLY A 230 33.66 -7.70 5.54
C GLY A 230 34.80 -6.82 5.08
N LYS A 231 34.51 -5.64 4.50
CA LYS A 231 35.52 -4.66 4.09
C LYS A 231 36.22 -4.03 5.29
N ILE A 232 35.48 -3.67 6.33
CA ILE A 232 36.06 -3.09 7.56
C ILE A 232 36.97 -4.11 8.26
N LYS A 233 36.57 -5.37 8.39
CA LYS A 233 37.42 -6.43 8.95
C LYS A 233 38.69 -6.67 8.12
N GLY A 234 38.64 -6.49 6.82
CA GLY A 234 39.83 -6.63 5.94
C GLY A 234 40.86 -5.53 6.15
N GLN A 235 40.48 -4.35 6.61
CA GLN A 235 41.40 -3.22 6.85
C GLN A 235 42.17 -3.35 8.19
N PHE A 236 41.78 -4.22 9.09
CA PHE A 236 42.43 -4.44 10.41
C PHE A 236 43.23 -5.76 10.49
N ARG A 237 43.53 -6.37 9.34
CA ARG A 237 44.32 -7.65 9.28
C ARG A 237 45.74 -7.48 8.74
N GLU A 238 46.37 -6.30 8.89
CA GLU A 238 47.81 -6.12 8.67
C GLU A 238 48.58 -5.93 9.96
#